data_58a2f9bf98d9041f89b7ea0f2d40f8a9
#
_entry.id   58a2f9bf98d9041f89b7ea0f2d40f8a9
#
_cell.length_a   1.000
_cell.length_b   1.000
_cell.length_c   1.000
_cell.angle_alpha   90.00
_cell.angle_beta   90.00
_cell.angle_gamma   90.00
#
_symmetry.space_group_name_H-M   'P 1'
#
loop_
_entity.id
_entity.type
_entity.pdbx_description
1 polymer ?
#
loop_
_entity_poly.entity_id
_entity_poly.type
_entity_poly.pdbx_seq_one_letter_code
_entity_poly.pdbx_strand_id
1 'polypeptide(L)'
;AMLKKDGIYYMLYSNLTSWEKNDNFYFTAPKIEGPWTKQGLFCPEGTLTYNSQSTFVFPLKRGNDIVPMFMGDRWSYPHQASAATYVWMPMQVNGTKLSIPEYWQCWDFNTLKPVDILRKGKRVSMKNIKPAVGWTENRGCFVSNAKGSVLAVPFRGTHVAVVGKSDSHSGYARVSVLNTKK
;
A
#
# COMPACT_ATOMS: atom_id res chain seq x y z
N ALA A 1 -14.67 -8.65 -0.12
CA ALA A 1 -14.90 -7.69 -1.21
C ALA A 1 -15.49 -8.39 -2.44
N MET A 2 -16.15 -7.64 -3.31
CA MET A 2 -16.79 -8.20 -4.49
C MET A 2 -16.59 -7.29 -5.71
N LEU A 3 -16.42 -7.89 -6.88
CA LEU A 3 -16.43 -7.17 -8.15
C LEU A 3 -17.14 -7.99 -9.24
N LYS A 4 -17.58 -7.31 -10.29
CA LYS A 4 -18.03 -7.93 -11.54
C LYS A 4 -17.19 -7.42 -12.69
N LYS A 5 -16.62 -8.32 -13.49
CA LYS A 5 -15.87 -7.99 -14.71
C LYS A 5 -16.16 -9.05 -15.78
N ASP A 6 -16.42 -8.60 -17.00
CA ASP A 6 -16.64 -9.45 -18.18
C ASP A 6 -17.70 -10.56 -17.95
N GLY A 7 -18.78 -10.21 -17.25
CA GLY A 7 -19.89 -11.12 -16.94
C GLY A 7 -19.66 -12.05 -15.75
N ILE A 8 -18.46 -12.10 -15.19
CA ILE A 8 -18.10 -12.96 -14.06
C ILE A 8 -18.10 -12.15 -12.76
N TYR A 9 -18.68 -12.72 -11.70
CA TYR A 9 -18.60 -12.22 -10.35
C TYR A 9 -17.40 -12.84 -9.63
N TYR A 10 -16.67 -12.03 -8.87
CA TYR A 10 -15.54 -12.45 -8.04
C TYR A 10 -15.82 -11.99 -6.63
N MET A 11 -15.68 -12.89 -5.67
CA MET A 11 -15.82 -12.61 -4.26
C MET A 11 -14.50 -12.92 -3.55
N LEU A 12 -13.87 -11.88 -3.00
CA LEU A 12 -12.62 -11.97 -2.25
C LEU A 12 -12.94 -12.02 -0.76
N TYR A 13 -12.27 -12.89 -0.03
CA TYR A 13 -12.45 -13.00 1.40
C TYR A 13 -11.15 -13.47 2.09
N SER A 14 -11.07 -13.21 3.39
CA SER A 14 -10.00 -13.66 4.26
C SER A 14 -10.48 -14.78 5.19
N ASN A 15 -9.55 -15.51 5.76
CA ASN A 15 -9.86 -16.41 6.85
C ASN A 15 -10.26 -15.65 8.11
N LEU A 16 -10.95 -16.32 9.04
CA LEU A 16 -11.37 -15.74 10.32
C LEU A 16 -10.21 -15.74 11.32
N THR A 17 -9.24 -14.87 11.09
CA THR A 17 -8.06 -14.70 11.96
C THR A 17 -8.10 -13.38 12.74
N SER A 18 -9.29 -12.81 12.96
CA SER A 18 -9.48 -11.52 13.60
C SER A 18 -8.66 -10.42 12.90
N TRP A 19 -7.86 -9.68 13.64
CA TRP A 19 -6.98 -8.62 13.12
C TRP A 19 -5.67 -9.13 12.50
N GLU A 20 -5.45 -10.45 12.50
CA GLU A 20 -4.26 -11.04 11.93
C GLU A 20 -4.41 -11.25 10.42
N LYS A 21 -3.33 -10.93 9.71
CA LYS A 21 -3.21 -11.13 8.27
C LYS A 21 -3.15 -12.62 7.92
N ASN A 22 -3.68 -12.95 6.75
CA ASN A 22 -3.61 -14.30 6.19
C ASN A 22 -3.61 -14.25 4.67
N ASP A 23 -3.38 -15.41 4.03
CA ASP A 23 -3.55 -15.54 2.59
C ASP A 23 -5.04 -15.53 2.25
N ASN A 24 -5.47 -14.52 1.52
CA ASN A 24 -6.87 -14.35 1.14
C ASN A 24 -7.19 -15.15 -0.12
N PHE A 25 -8.45 -15.57 -0.19
CA PHE A 25 -8.98 -16.41 -1.26
C PHE A 25 -9.98 -15.65 -2.11
N TYR A 26 -10.36 -16.26 -3.24
CA TYR A 26 -11.49 -15.79 -4.00
C TYR A 26 -12.33 -16.92 -4.58
N PHE A 27 -13.58 -16.59 -4.85
CA PHE A 27 -14.52 -17.40 -5.58
C PHE A 27 -14.96 -16.67 -6.84
N THR A 28 -15.48 -17.42 -7.81
CA THR A 28 -16.13 -16.87 -9.00
C THR A 28 -17.51 -17.47 -9.18
N ALA A 29 -18.42 -16.72 -9.81
CA ALA A 29 -19.74 -17.17 -10.19
C ALA A 29 -20.22 -16.49 -11.47
N PRO A 30 -21.08 -17.16 -12.29
CA PRO A 30 -21.72 -16.55 -13.45
C PRO A 30 -22.84 -15.58 -13.06
N LYS A 31 -23.43 -15.75 -11.88
CA LYS A 31 -24.51 -14.94 -11.32
C LYS A 31 -24.21 -14.65 -9.85
N ILE A 32 -24.81 -13.58 -9.31
CA ILE A 32 -24.57 -13.20 -7.90
C ILE A 32 -25.10 -14.25 -6.92
N GLU A 33 -26.13 -14.96 -7.30
CA GLU A 33 -26.69 -16.07 -6.52
C GLU A 33 -25.86 -17.35 -6.60
N GLY A 34 -24.87 -17.37 -7.49
CA GLY A 34 -24.01 -18.54 -7.73
C GLY A 34 -24.41 -19.36 -8.96
N PRO A 35 -24.00 -20.64 -9.06
CA PRO A 35 -23.14 -21.31 -8.07
C PRO A 35 -21.75 -20.70 -7.98
N TRP A 36 -21.21 -20.62 -6.76
CA TRP A 36 -19.86 -20.10 -6.48
C TRP A 36 -18.83 -21.21 -6.52
N THR A 37 -17.75 -20.99 -7.28
CA THR A 37 -16.61 -21.92 -7.39
C THR A 37 -15.39 -21.31 -6.73
N LYS A 38 -14.79 -22.04 -5.78
CA LYS A 38 -13.54 -21.64 -5.14
C LYS A 38 -12.39 -21.73 -6.15
N GLN A 39 -11.65 -20.63 -6.32
CA GLN A 39 -10.53 -20.55 -7.25
C GLN A 39 -9.17 -20.67 -6.54
N GLY A 40 -9.08 -20.33 -5.27
CA GLY A 40 -7.85 -20.37 -4.48
C GLY A 40 -7.35 -18.96 -4.10
N LEU A 41 -6.04 -18.83 -3.97
CA LEU A 41 -5.36 -17.59 -3.60
C LEU A 41 -5.25 -16.66 -4.81
N PHE A 42 -5.33 -15.35 -4.58
CA PHE A 42 -5.05 -14.33 -5.62
C PHE A 42 -3.70 -13.63 -5.45
N CYS A 43 -3.00 -13.85 -4.34
CA CYS A 43 -1.60 -13.50 -4.14
C CYS A 43 -0.77 -14.77 -3.98
N PRO A 44 0.56 -14.73 -4.17
CA PRO A 44 1.41 -15.89 -3.91
C PRO A 44 1.28 -16.38 -2.46
N GLU A 45 1.24 -17.69 -2.29
CA GLU A 45 1.13 -18.35 -0.99
C GLU A 45 2.24 -17.90 -0.02
N GLY A 46 1.88 -17.69 1.24
CA GLY A 46 2.78 -17.25 2.30
C GLY A 46 3.08 -15.75 2.30
N THR A 47 2.58 -14.99 1.31
CA THR A 47 2.72 -13.52 1.33
C THR A 47 1.74 -12.84 2.29
N LEU A 48 0.80 -13.60 2.83
CA LEU A 48 -0.27 -13.12 3.70
C LEU A 48 -1.04 -11.95 3.04
N THR A 49 -1.29 -12.09 1.73
CA THR A 49 -1.91 -11.04 0.89
C THR A 49 -1.16 -9.70 1.05
N TYR A 50 0.18 -9.77 1.02
CA TYR A 50 1.10 -8.64 1.25
C TYR A 50 0.88 -7.95 2.59
N ASN A 51 0.67 -8.75 3.64
CA ASN A 51 0.33 -8.32 5.00
C ASN A 51 -0.95 -7.48 5.07
N SER A 52 -2.01 -7.88 4.36
CA SER A 52 -3.28 -7.18 4.37
C SER A 52 -4.48 -8.14 4.35
N GLN A 53 -5.65 -7.58 4.68
CA GLN A 53 -6.95 -8.25 4.51
C GLN A 53 -7.76 -7.49 3.48
N SER A 54 -8.48 -8.20 2.62
CA SER A 54 -9.29 -7.58 1.57
C SER A 54 -10.47 -6.81 2.17
N THR A 55 -10.58 -5.54 1.80
CA THR A 55 -11.63 -4.62 2.26
C THR A 55 -12.56 -4.27 1.12
N PHE A 56 -12.00 -3.86 -0.02
CA PHE A 56 -12.77 -3.39 -1.15
C PHE A 56 -12.04 -3.67 -2.48
N VAL A 57 -12.78 -3.70 -3.57
CA VAL A 57 -12.22 -3.65 -4.93
C VAL A 57 -12.78 -2.43 -5.64
N PHE A 58 -11.93 -1.45 -5.90
CA PHE A 58 -12.30 -0.23 -6.60
C PHE A 58 -12.25 -0.46 -8.12
N PRO A 59 -13.33 -0.18 -8.86
CA PRO A 59 -13.35 -0.30 -10.33
C PRO A 59 -12.72 0.94 -10.97
N LEU A 60 -11.44 0.87 -11.30
CA LEU A 60 -10.72 1.94 -11.95
C LEU A 60 -11.06 1.98 -13.45
N LYS A 61 -11.77 3.02 -13.89
CA LYS A 61 -12.09 3.22 -15.30
C LYS A 61 -10.87 3.73 -16.08
N ARG A 62 -10.54 3.06 -17.19
CA ARG A 62 -9.50 3.45 -18.14
C ARG A 62 -10.02 3.34 -19.57
N GLY A 63 -10.50 4.45 -20.13
CA GLY A 63 -11.22 4.42 -21.41
C GLY A 63 -12.44 3.51 -21.29
N ASN A 64 -12.51 2.49 -22.13
CA ASN A 64 -13.62 1.52 -22.15
C ASN A 64 -13.36 0.30 -21.23
N ASP A 65 -12.21 0.20 -20.59
CA ASP A 65 -11.89 -0.91 -19.71
C ASP A 65 -12.01 -0.53 -18.23
N ILE A 66 -12.24 -1.54 -17.40
CA ILE A 66 -12.25 -1.44 -15.95
C ILE A 66 -11.12 -2.31 -15.41
N VAL A 67 -10.17 -1.67 -14.76
CA VAL A 67 -9.10 -2.34 -14.02
C VAL A 67 -9.54 -2.48 -12.56
N PRO A 68 -9.72 -3.69 -12.04
CA PRO A 68 -10.01 -3.88 -10.63
C PRO A 68 -8.80 -3.47 -9.79
N MET A 69 -9.02 -2.59 -8.84
CA MET A 69 -8.03 -2.15 -7.89
C MET A 69 -8.30 -2.80 -6.53
N PHE A 70 -7.41 -3.68 -6.11
CA PHE A 70 -7.44 -4.24 -4.76
C PHE A 70 -7.17 -3.17 -3.72
N MET A 71 -7.99 -3.14 -2.70
CA MET A 71 -7.80 -2.32 -1.52
C MET A 71 -7.82 -3.22 -0.31
N GLY A 72 -6.69 -3.29 0.39
CA GLY A 72 -6.51 -4.12 1.56
C GLY A 72 -6.05 -3.29 2.75
N ASP A 73 -6.56 -3.62 3.93
CA ASP A 73 -6.18 -3.00 5.19
C ASP A 73 -5.01 -3.73 5.82
N ARG A 74 -4.03 -2.99 6.29
CA ARG A 74 -2.94 -3.46 7.15
C ARG A 74 -3.23 -3.04 8.58
N TRP A 75 -3.64 -3.99 9.38
CA TRP A 75 -3.86 -3.77 10.79
C TRP A 75 -2.54 -3.74 11.55
N SER A 76 -2.39 -2.83 12.50
CA SER A 76 -1.22 -2.75 13.38
C SER A 76 -1.57 -3.20 14.81
N TYR A 77 -2.39 -4.24 14.91
CA TYR A 77 -2.80 -4.80 16.17
C TYR A 77 -1.58 -5.15 17.07
N PRO A 78 -1.63 -4.89 18.40
CA PRO A 78 -2.78 -4.37 19.16
C PRO A 78 -2.92 -2.84 19.17
N HIS A 79 -1.99 -2.09 18.64
CA HIS A 79 -1.94 -0.64 18.84
C HIS A 79 -2.67 0.19 17.79
N GLN A 80 -3.03 -0.37 16.64
CA GLN A 80 -3.79 0.30 15.57
C GLN A 80 -3.32 1.74 15.29
N ALA A 81 -2.00 1.95 15.28
CA ALA A 81 -1.39 3.27 15.19
C ALA A 81 -0.93 3.59 13.75
N SER A 82 0.15 4.34 13.61
CA SER A 82 0.69 4.81 12.32
C SER A 82 1.11 3.69 11.34
N ALA A 83 1.31 2.47 11.82
CA ALA A 83 1.62 1.31 10.98
C ALA A 83 0.37 0.68 10.34
N ALA A 84 -0.84 1.06 10.75
CA ALA A 84 -2.08 0.70 10.09
C ALA A 84 -2.17 1.44 8.75
N THR A 85 -1.68 0.82 7.70
CA THR A 85 -1.60 1.38 6.34
C THR A 85 -2.48 0.58 5.37
N TYR A 86 -2.40 0.90 4.09
CA TYR A 86 -3.21 0.29 3.06
C TYR A 86 -2.36 -0.33 1.97
N VAL A 87 -2.89 -1.36 1.32
CA VAL A 87 -2.37 -1.92 0.08
C VAL A 87 -3.34 -1.56 -1.04
N TRP A 88 -2.87 -0.82 -2.04
CA TRP A 88 -3.62 -0.51 -3.24
C TRP A 88 -2.86 -1.02 -4.45
N MET A 89 -3.40 -2.04 -5.09
CA MET A 89 -2.73 -2.74 -6.18
C MET A 89 -3.70 -3.03 -7.33
N PRO A 90 -3.29 -2.77 -8.59
CA PRO A 90 -4.07 -3.22 -9.74
C PRO A 90 -4.08 -4.74 -9.80
N MET A 91 -5.26 -5.31 -10.01
CA MET A 91 -5.44 -6.76 -10.16
C MET A 91 -5.39 -7.16 -11.62
N GLN A 92 -4.80 -8.30 -11.89
CA GLN A 92 -4.85 -8.93 -13.21
C GLN A 92 -6.03 -9.89 -13.27
N VAL A 93 -6.86 -9.76 -14.30
CA VAL A 93 -8.03 -10.62 -14.55
C VAL A 93 -7.90 -11.24 -15.92
N ASN A 94 -8.04 -12.57 -15.98
CA ASN A 94 -8.08 -13.33 -17.22
C ASN A 94 -9.10 -14.47 -17.07
N GLY A 95 -10.31 -14.31 -17.63
CA GLY A 95 -11.43 -15.20 -17.37
C GLY A 95 -11.69 -15.33 -15.87
N THR A 96 -11.80 -16.55 -15.35
CA THR A 96 -11.99 -16.79 -13.91
C THR A 96 -10.74 -16.55 -13.07
N LYS A 97 -9.56 -16.36 -13.68
CA LYS A 97 -8.31 -16.14 -12.95
C LYS A 97 -8.17 -14.68 -12.52
N LEU A 98 -7.98 -14.49 -11.24
CA LEU A 98 -7.71 -13.21 -10.60
C LEU A 98 -6.36 -13.31 -9.87
N SER A 99 -5.47 -12.31 -10.02
CA SER A 99 -4.16 -12.36 -9.36
C SER A 99 -3.54 -10.99 -9.11
N ILE A 100 -2.71 -10.93 -8.06
CA ILE A 100 -1.70 -9.90 -7.80
C ILE A 100 -0.38 -10.65 -7.60
N PRO A 101 0.42 -10.87 -8.66
CA PRO A 101 1.56 -11.78 -8.61
C PRO A 101 2.75 -11.26 -7.80
N GLU A 102 2.86 -9.94 -7.64
CA GLU A 102 3.95 -9.30 -6.88
C GLU A 102 3.46 -8.01 -6.21
N TYR A 103 4.12 -7.61 -5.12
CA TYR A 103 3.85 -6.35 -4.43
C TYR A 103 4.66 -5.22 -5.04
N TRP A 104 3.97 -4.14 -5.42
CA TRP A 104 4.61 -2.90 -5.86
C TRP A 104 4.49 -1.82 -4.78
N GLN A 105 5.60 -1.38 -4.26
CA GLN A 105 5.63 -0.29 -3.29
C GLN A 105 5.14 1.03 -3.88
N CYS A 106 5.41 1.24 -5.16
CA CYS A 106 4.93 2.37 -5.93
C CYS A 106 4.66 1.93 -7.37
N TRP A 107 3.60 2.44 -7.96
CA TRP A 107 3.23 2.15 -9.34
C TRP A 107 2.60 3.38 -10.00
N ASP A 108 2.71 3.45 -11.31
CA ASP A 108 2.18 4.55 -12.09
C ASP A 108 0.73 4.27 -12.51
N PHE A 109 -0.14 5.23 -12.20
CA PHE A 109 -1.58 5.12 -12.44
C PHE A 109 -1.93 5.03 -13.93
N ASN A 110 -1.15 5.67 -14.81
CA ASN A 110 -1.43 5.68 -16.23
C ASN A 110 -0.95 4.42 -16.94
N THR A 111 0.20 3.90 -16.53
CA THR A 111 0.80 2.72 -17.16
C THR A 111 0.44 1.42 -16.47
N LEU A 112 -0.01 1.46 -15.20
CA LEU A 112 -0.22 0.31 -14.32
C LEU A 112 1.02 -0.58 -14.21
N LYS A 113 2.18 0.06 -14.11
CA LYS A 113 3.48 -0.62 -13.97
C LYS A 113 4.18 -0.16 -12.72
N PRO A 114 5.03 -1.01 -12.12
CA PRO A 114 5.84 -0.60 -10.99
C PRO A 114 6.75 0.57 -11.37
N VAL A 115 6.91 1.49 -10.44
CA VAL A 115 7.80 2.65 -10.58
C VAL A 115 8.80 2.64 -9.44
N ASP A 116 10.06 2.66 -9.79
CA ASP A 116 11.11 2.92 -8.81
C ASP A 116 11.30 4.45 -8.65
N ILE A 117 10.55 5.01 -7.71
CA ILE A 117 10.64 6.44 -7.38
C ILE A 117 12.01 6.84 -6.84
N LEU A 118 12.77 5.87 -6.30
CA LEU A 118 14.09 6.12 -5.75
C LEU A 118 15.17 6.23 -6.84
N ARG A 119 14.91 5.69 -8.04
CA ARG A 119 15.83 5.77 -9.18
C ARG A 119 15.86 7.12 -9.86
N LYS A 120 14.73 7.85 -9.88
CA LYS A 120 14.59 9.12 -10.60
C LYS A 120 15.02 10.35 -9.79
N GLY A 121 15.23 10.20 -8.48
CA GLY A 121 15.55 11.28 -7.58
C GLY A 121 17.02 11.33 -7.18
N LYS A 122 17.50 12.53 -6.86
CA LYS A 122 18.78 12.68 -6.17
C LYS A 122 18.58 12.31 -4.71
N ARG A 123 19.20 11.20 -4.28
CA ARG A 123 19.16 10.80 -2.87
C ARG A 123 19.95 11.81 -2.02
N VAL A 124 19.29 12.39 -1.03
CA VAL A 124 19.94 13.23 -0.04
C VAL A 124 20.47 12.32 1.06
N SER A 125 21.80 12.35 1.28
CA SER A 125 22.42 11.59 2.36
C SER A 125 21.97 12.15 3.72
N MET A 126 21.60 11.28 4.63
CA MET A 126 21.28 11.64 6.02
C MET A 126 22.40 12.38 6.73
N LYS A 127 23.67 12.11 6.36
CA LYS A 127 24.84 12.81 6.91
C LYS A 127 24.82 14.32 6.64
N ASN A 128 24.11 14.76 5.62
CA ASN A 128 23.99 16.17 5.22
C ASN A 128 22.75 16.86 5.82
N ILE A 129 21.95 16.13 6.58
CA ILE A 129 20.76 16.65 7.21
C ILE A 129 21.09 16.82 8.70
N LYS A 130 20.98 18.05 9.18
CA LYS A 130 21.10 18.33 10.60
C LYS A 130 19.70 18.32 11.21
N PRO A 131 19.43 17.42 12.18
CA PRO A 131 18.17 17.47 12.91
C PRO A 131 18.06 18.82 13.63
N ALA A 132 16.93 19.48 13.50
CA ALA A 132 16.74 20.78 14.11
C ALA A 132 16.55 20.66 15.63
N VAL A 133 15.61 19.82 16.07
CA VAL A 133 15.29 19.61 17.49
C VAL A 133 14.71 18.21 17.69
N GLY A 134 15.18 17.50 18.70
CA GLY A 134 14.56 16.27 19.21
C GLY A 134 14.68 15.03 18.33
N TRP A 135 15.51 15.07 17.29
CA TRP A 135 15.82 13.93 16.45
C TRP A 135 17.25 13.43 16.73
N THR A 136 17.42 12.13 16.71
CA THR A 136 18.73 11.47 16.84
C THR A 136 18.95 10.54 15.64
N GLU A 137 20.21 10.40 15.22
CA GLU A 137 20.57 9.40 14.21
C GLU A 137 20.70 8.03 14.88
N ASN A 138 20.03 7.05 14.32
CA ASN A 138 20.13 5.66 14.76
C ASN A 138 20.14 4.75 13.51
N ARG A 139 21.26 4.07 13.28
CA ARG A 139 21.45 3.09 12.19
C ARG A 139 21.03 3.62 10.80
N GLY A 140 21.42 4.85 10.50
CA GLY A 140 21.13 5.49 9.20
C GLY A 140 19.71 6.05 9.04
N CYS A 141 18.93 6.10 10.11
CA CYS A 141 17.63 6.74 10.18
C CYS A 141 17.62 7.83 11.24
N PHE A 142 16.81 8.86 11.04
CA PHE A 142 16.48 9.78 12.15
C PHE A 142 15.28 9.24 12.93
N VAL A 143 15.41 9.24 14.24
CA VAL A 143 14.38 8.75 15.17
C VAL A 143 14.09 9.85 16.19
N SER A 144 12.82 10.00 16.55
CA SER A 144 12.39 10.89 17.62
C SER A 144 11.22 10.30 18.40
N ASN A 145 11.29 10.42 19.72
CA ASN A 145 10.20 10.08 20.65
C ASN A 145 9.61 11.32 21.32
N ALA A 146 10.08 12.51 20.96
CA ALA A 146 9.67 13.75 21.61
C ALA A 146 8.61 14.48 20.79
N LYS A 147 7.50 14.86 21.44
CA LYS A 147 6.48 15.73 20.85
C LYS A 147 7.09 17.09 20.50
N GLY A 148 6.78 17.59 19.32
CA GLY A 148 7.28 18.88 18.85
C GLY A 148 8.66 18.81 18.20
N SER A 149 9.22 17.62 18.00
CA SER A 149 10.46 17.45 17.25
C SER A 149 10.29 17.88 15.80
N VAL A 150 11.27 18.63 15.29
CA VAL A 150 11.26 19.16 13.92
C VAL A 150 12.50 18.70 13.16
N LEU A 151 12.30 18.18 11.97
CA LEU A 151 13.34 17.85 11.00
C LEU A 151 13.10 18.66 9.73
N ALA A 152 14.04 19.52 9.37
CA ALA A 152 13.96 20.32 8.15
C ALA A 152 14.93 19.78 7.11
N VAL A 153 14.39 19.45 5.93
CA VAL A 153 15.17 18.92 4.82
C VAL A 153 15.09 19.88 3.65
N PRO A 154 16.15 20.63 3.32
CA PRO A 154 16.14 21.47 2.15
C PRO A 154 16.19 20.63 0.88
N PHE A 155 15.32 20.93 -0.08
CA PHE A 155 15.36 20.28 -1.39
C PHE A 155 15.11 21.30 -2.51
N ARG A 156 15.56 20.97 -3.72
CA ARG A 156 15.31 21.73 -4.93
C ARG A 156 14.79 20.78 -6.00
N GLY A 157 13.58 21.03 -6.44
CA GLY A 157 12.92 20.18 -7.44
C GLY A 157 11.40 20.30 -7.36
N THR A 158 10.70 19.58 -8.21
CA THR A 158 9.24 19.54 -8.28
C THR A 158 8.63 18.44 -7.40
N HIS A 159 9.45 17.50 -6.95
CA HIS A 159 9.02 16.36 -6.13
C HIS A 159 10.02 16.08 -5.02
N VAL A 160 9.52 15.62 -3.91
CA VAL A 160 10.31 15.09 -2.79
C VAL A 160 9.66 13.81 -2.29
N ALA A 161 10.47 12.80 -2.03
CA ALA A 161 10.03 11.56 -1.39
C ALA A 161 10.73 11.41 -0.04
N VAL A 162 9.95 11.17 1.00
CA VAL A 162 10.45 10.82 2.33
C VAL A 162 10.33 9.31 2.49
N VAL A 163 11.44 8.64 2.72
CA VAL A 163 11.47 7.19 2.96
C VAL A 163 11.67 6.97 4.45
N GLY A 164 10.74 6.29 5.06
CA GLY A 164 10.73 5.98 6.47
C GLY A 164 10.49 4.49 6.74
N LYS A 165 10.67 4.12 7.98
CA LYS A 165 10.30 2.80 8.51
C LYS A 165 9.21 3.01 9.54
N SER A 166 8.15 2.21 9.49
CA SER A 166 7.08 2.23 10.47
C SER A 166 6.80 0.83 11.00
N ASP A 167 6.37 0.76 12.24
CA ASP A 167 5.94 -0.46 12.92
C ASP A 167 4.78 -0.16 13.88
N SER A 168 4.33 -1.15 14.64
CA SER A 168 3.21 -0.99 15.59
C SER A 168 3.49 -0.01 16.75
N HIS A 169 4.74 0.44 16.93
CA HIS A 169 5.16 1.39 17.96
C HIS A 169 5.46 2.79 17.38
N SER A 170 5.33 2.95 16.07
CA SER A 170 5.60 4.23 15.41
C SER A 170 4.49 5.25 15.69
N GLY A 171 4.87 6.50 15.89
CA GLY A 171 3.96 7.63 16.07
C GLY A 171 3.60 8.31 14.75
N TYR A 172 3.02 9.50 14.87
CA TYR A 172 2.63 10.34 13.74
C TYR A 172 3.64 11.45 13.49
N ALA A 173 3.86 11.79 12.24
CA ALA A 173 4.63 12.95 11.82
C ALA A 173 3.77 13.84 10.90
N ARG A 174 3.83 15.14 11.10
CA ARG A 174 3.28 16.11 10.16
C ARG A 174 4.36 16.45 9.14
N VAL A 175 4.07 16.25 7.86
CA VAL A 175 4.92 16.67 6.77
C VAL A 175 4.37 17.97 6.17
N SER A 176 5.22 18.98 6.01
CA SER A 176 4.85 20.27 5.40
C SER A 176 5.92 20.67 4.40
N VAL A 177 5.48 21.19 3.26
CA VAL A 177 6.39 21.80 2.26
C VAL A 177 6.32 23.31 2.45
N LEU A 178 7.45 23.90 2.82
CA LEU A 178 7.57 25.33 3.01
C LEU A 178 8.15 25.93 1.72
N ASN A 179 7.40 26.79 1.07
CA ASN A 179 7.94 27.55 -0.07
C ASN A 179 8.67 28.79 0.48
N THR A 180 9.97 28.83 0.29
CA THR A 180 10.81 29.95 0.72
C THR A 180 11.00 31.02 -0.35
N LYS A 181 10.22 31.00 -1.44
CA LYS A 181 10.22 32.13 -2.37
C LYS A 181 9.59 33.33 -1.66
N LYS A 182 10.43 34.27 -1.28
CA LYS A 182 10.04 35.68 -1.10
C LYS A 182 9.95 36.33 -2.47
#